data_ba2de556f4dd5934db7d96e4ecabf811
#
_entry.id   ba2de556f4dd5934db7d96e4ecabf811
#
_cell.length_a   1.000
_cell.length_b   1.000
_cell.length_c   1.000
_cell.angle_alpha   90.00
_cell.angle_beta   90.00
_cell.angle_gamma   90.00
#
_symmetry.space_group_name_H-M   'P 1'
#
loop_
_entity.id
_entity.type
_entity.pdbx_description
1 polymer ?
#
loop_
_entity_poly.entity_id
_entity_poly.type
_entity_poly.pdbx_seq_one_letter_code
_entity_poly.pdbx_strand_id
1 'polypeptide(L)'
;MKKEQIVRYILLALSIVLIGAGVVFLIINIAAGAIICLTFGVVVLFFAFVPYLWFKKVWLKTPTPSNDIKAVIFDMDGTLIDSTSLWHDIDINFFKKRGMDLPKDYAQKIVHLGLKGAAKFTKEEYGLKESEQEIMDEWHQMSLDMYRNDVKLKQGVIELLLFFKKKNIPMAIATANDDELYMPCIERLGIGSYFSYIADVNNIKEGKHSARIYEYLAEKMGVSKENTLVIEDMPTCIKTAYSSGFITVAMDDNASKEFEDEKRSNSDLFVHNFNELLDFLK
;
A
#
# COMPACT_ATOMS: atom_id res chain seq x y z
N MET A 1 -20.73 -0.33 -4.12
CA MET A 1 -20.89 0.81 -5.04
C MET A 1 -20.15 2.00 -4.44
N LYS A 2 -19.17 2.58 -5.13
CA LYS A 2 -18.34 3.68 -4.61
C LYS A 2 -19.21 4.90 -4.33
N LYS A 3 -18.93 5.67 -3.26
CA LYS A 3 -19.67 6.90 -2.88
C LYS A 3 -19.89 7.84 -4.07
N GLU A 4 -18.90 7.96 -4.94
CA GLU A 4 -18.96 8.76 -6.17
C GLU A 4 -20.01 8.27 -7.17
N GLN A 5 -20.18 6.95 -7.32
CA GLN A 5 -21.22 6.40 -8.19
C GLN A 5 -22.62 6.71 -7.64
N ILE A 6 -22.77 6.66 -6.31
CA ILE A 6 -24.04 7.00 -5.66
C ILE A 6 -24.38 8.47 -5.91
N VAL A 7 -23.45 9.37 -5.67
CA VAL A 7 -23.65 10.81 -5.92
C VAL A 7 -24.00 11.08 -7.38
N ARG A 8 -23.30 10.44 -8.31
CA ARG A 8 -23.57 10.56 -9.75
C ARG A 8 -24.97 10.08 -10.13
N TYR A 9 -25.42 8.94 -9.60
CA TYR A 9 -26.77 8.45 -9.86
C TYR A 9 -27.84 9.35 -9.24
N ILE A 10 -27.60 9.92 -8.04
CA ILE A 10 -28.52 10.87 -7.42
C ILE A 10 -28.63 12.14 -8.26
N LEU A 11 -27.53 12.73 -8.71
CA LEU A 11 -27.53 13.92 -9.55
C LEU A 11 -28.20 13.69 -10.90
N LEU A 12 -27.93 12.53 -11.53
CA LEU A 12 -28.58 12.14 -12.77
C LEU A 12 -30.09 11.95 -12.58
N ALA A 13 -30.51 11.29 -11.51
CA ALA A 13 -31.93 11.11 -11.20
C ALA A 13 -32.64 12.46 -10.96
N LEU A 14 -32.02 13.37 -10.21
CA LEU A 14 -32.53 14.72 -9.98
C LEU A 14 -32.67 15.49 -11.29
N SER A 15 -31.71 15.41 -12.19
CA SER A 15 -31.76 16.07 -13.49
C SER A 15 -32.89 15.53 -14.37
N ILE A 16 -33.08 14.21 -14.38
CA ILE A 16 -34.19 13.56 -15.12
C ILE A 16 -35.55 14.01 -14.56
N VAL A 17 -35.68 14.11 -13.23
CA VAL A 17 -36.92 14.58 -12.58
C VAL A 17 -37.20 16.03 -12.95
N LEU A 18 -36.21 16.91 -12.94
CA LEU A 18 -36.37 18.33 -13.29
C LEU A 18 -36.74 18.52 -14.77
N ILE A 19 -36.10 17.75 -15.66
CA ILE A 19 -36.44 17.76 -17.10
C ILE A 19 -37.85 17.23 -17.31
N GLY A 20 -38.20 16.11 -16.62
CA GLY A 20 -39.54 15.53 -16.67
C GLY A 20 -40.62 16.52 -16.19
N ALA A 21 -40.37 17.23 -15.10
CA ALA A 21 -41.27 18.27 -14.61
C ALA A 21 -41.46 19.41 -15.64
N GLY A 22 -40.35 19.81 -16.33
CA GLY A 22 -40.41 20.79 -17.39
C GLY A 22 -41.30 20.35 -18.57
N VAL A 23 -41.24 19.09 -18.96
CA VAL A 23 -42.09 18.52 -20.01
C VAL A 23 -43.56 18.49 -19.56
N VAL A 24 -43.85 18.14 -18.32
CA VAL A 24 -45.24 18.17 -17.77
C VAL A 24 -45.78 19.58 -17.77
N PHE A 25 -45.01 20.60 -17.38
CA PHE A 25 -45.43 22.03 -17.46
C PHE A 25 -45.71 22.48 -18.88
N LEU A 26 -44.92 21.99 -19.86
CA LEU A 26 -45.17 22.27 -21.29
C LEU A 26 -46.50 21.71 -21.76
N ILE A 27 -46.83 20.49 -21.35
CA ILE A 27 -48.09 19.83 -21.69
C ILE A 27 -49.32 20.54 -21.08
N ILE A 28 -49.14 21.16 -19.89
CA ILE A 28 -50.20 21.89 -19.20
C ILE A 28 -50.31 23.38 -19.68
N ASN A 29 -49.55 23.77 -20.71
CA ASN A 29 -49.54 25.10 -21.30
C ASN A 29 -49.00 26.23 -20.39
N ILE A 30 -48.12 25.87 -19.45
CA ILE A 30 -47.38 26.84 -18.60
C ILE A 30 -45.96 27.03 -19.14
N ALA A 31 -45.82 27.62 -20.31
CA ALA A 31 -44.57 27.75 -21.06
C ALA A 31 -43.40 28.33 -20.24
N ALA A 32 -43.64 29.32 -19.39
CA ALA A 32 -42.58 29.91 -18.56
C ALA A 32 -42.03 28.94 -17.51
N GLY A 33 -42.87 28.14 -16.87
CA GLY A 33 -42.46 27.15 -15.90
C GLY A 33 -41.67 25.99 -16.53
N ALA A 34 -42.10 25.58 -17.74
CA ALA A 34 -41.40 24.54 -18.51
C ALA A 34 -39.99 24.97 -18.91
N ILE A 35 -39.83 26.19 -19.39
CA ILE A 35 -38.52 26.76 -19.78
C ILE A 35 -37.60 26.84 -18.54
N ILE A 36 -38.10 27.31 -17.40
CA ILE A 36 -37.32 27.40 -16.15
C ILE A 36 -36.89 26.01 -15.68
N CYS A 37 -37.76 25.01 -15.67
CA CYS A 37 -37.42 23.66 -15.26
C CYS A 37 -36.41 22.97 -16.22
N LEU A 38 -36.57 23.15 -17.51
CA LEU A 38 -35.65 22.62 -18.52
C LEU A 38 -34.25 23.28 -18.41
N THR A 39 -34.21 24.60 -18.29
CA THR A 39 -32.92 25.32 -18.10
C THR A 39 -32.25 24.95 -16.79
N PHE A 40 -33.01 24.82 -15.68
CA PHE A 40 -32.47 24.42 -14.41
C PHE A 40 -31.96 22.98 -14.45
N GLY A 41 -32.65 22.06 -15.12
CA GLY A 41 -32.22 20.68 -15.35
C GLY A 41 -30.90 20.60 -16.12
N VAL A 42 -30.76 21.41 -17.19
CA VAL A 42 -29.52 21.50 -17.99
C VAL A 42 -28.39 22.12 -17.17
N VAL A 43 -28.66 23.16 -16.37
CA VAL A 43 -27.66 23.78 -15.48
C VAL A 43 -27.21 22.81 -14.40
N VAL A 44 -28.10 22.06 -13.79
CA VAL A 44 -27.76 21.02 -12.79
C VAL A 44 -26.88 19.92 -13.44
N LEU A 45 -27.22 19.49 -14.66
CA LEU A 45 -26.39 18.54 -15.41
C LEU A 45 -25.00 19.12 -15.71
N PHE A 46 -24.91 20.39 -16.10
CA PHE A 46 -23.64 21.04 -16.37
C PHE A 46 -22.78 21.14 -15.09
N PHE A 47 -23.36 21.61 -13.99
CA PHE A 47 -22.66 21.69 -12.70
C PHE A 47 -22.38 20.32 -12.06
N ALA A 48 -23.09 19.27 -12.42
CA ALA A 48 -22.78 17.91 -12.03
C ALA A 48 -21.65 17.31 -12.86
N PHE A 49 -21.62 17.61 -14.15
CA PHE A 49 -20.68 17.01 -15.10
C PHE A 49 -19.33 17.72 -15.15
N VAL A 50 -19.33 19.06 -15.11
CA VAL A 50 -18.10 19.87 -15.18
C VAL A 50 -17.24 19.73 -13.92
N PRO A 51 -17.78 19.83 -12.69
CA PRO A 51 -17.01 19.53 -11.49
C PRO A 51 -16.57 18.08 -11.42
N TYR A 52 -17.39 17.12 -11.92
CA TYR A 52 -17.00 15.71 -11.99
C TYR A 52 -15.83 15.48 -12.95
N LEU A 53 -15.82 16.09 -14.14
CA LEU A 53 -14.71 16.03 -15.08
C LEU A 53 -13.48 16.77 -14.55
N TRP A 54 -13.68 17.91 -13.89
CA TRP A 54 -12.63 18.67 -13.23
C TRP A 54 -12.11 17.94 -11.99
N PHE A 55 -12.99 17.38 -11.15
CA PHE A 55 -12.66 16.54 -10.02
C PHE A 55 -11.92 15.27 -10.46
N LYS A 56 -12.37 14.63 -11.55
CA LYS A 56 -11.66 13.50 -12.17
C LYS A 56 -10.28 13.92 -12.69
N LYS A 57 -10.13 15.12 -13.23
CA LYS A 57 -8.85 15.64 -13.73
C LYS A 57 -7.92 16.15 -12.63
N VAL A 58 -8.48 16.64 -11.50
CA VAL A 58 -7.72 17.25 -10.38
C VAL A 58 -7.50 16.25 -9.24
N TRP A 59 -8.47 15.35 -9.00
CA TRP A 59 -8.45 14.41 -7.87
C TRP A 59 -8.22 12.95 -8.23
N LEU A 60 -8.59 12.55 -9.45
CA LEU A 60 -8.01 11.36 -10.05
C LEU A 60 -6.80 11.87 -10.84
N LYS A 61 -5.76 12.29 -10.18
CA LYS A 61 -4.43 12.21 -10.77
C LYS A 61 -4.28 10.73 -11.15
N THR A 62 -4.58 10.40 -12.40
CA THR A 62 -3.91 9.28 -12.99
C THR A 62 -2.45 9.62 -12.83
N PRO A 63 -1.66 8.82 -12.11
CA PRO A 63 -0.24 9.08 -12.02
C PRO A 63 0.23 9.30 -13.45
N THR A 64 0.81 10.46 -13.71
CA THR A 64 1.38 10.73 -15.05
C THR A 64 2.47 9.71 -15.23
N PRO A 65 2.40 8.85 -16.26
CA PRO A 65 3.31 7.73 -16.38
C PRO A 65 4.74 8.24 -16.47
N SER A 66 5.63 7.65 -15.72
CA SER A 66 7.08 7.52 -15.89
C SER A 66 7.96 8.77 -16.09
N ASN A 67 7.47 9.89 -16.63
CA ASN A 67 8.34 11.05 -16.93
C ASN A 67 8.70 11.87 -15.68
N ASP A 68 7.93 11.76 -14.60
CA ASP A 68 8.17 12.49 -13.36
C ASP A 68 8.89 11.67 -12.29
N ILE A 69 8.99 10.34 -12.46
CA ILE A 69 9.69 9.47 -11.51
C ILE A 69 11.19 9.56 -11.79
N LYS A 70 11.93 10.08 -10.80
CA LYS A 70 13.39 10.25 -10.84
C LYS A 70 14.13 9.44 -9.79
N ALA A 71 13.41 8.88 -8.80
CA ALA A 71 13.93 7.95 -7.81
C ALA A 71 12.83 6.98 -7.38
N VAL A 72 13.21 5.80 -6.88
CA VAL A 72 12.26 4.81 -6.36
C VAL A 72 12.74 4.31 -5.00
N ILE A 73 11.83 4.27 -4.04
CA ILE A 73 12.03 3.68 -2.73
C ILE A 73 11.07 2.49 -2.63
N PHE A 74 11.63 1.34 -2.36
CA PHE A 74 10.89 0.11 -2.14
C PHE A 74 10.84 -0.20 -0.64
N ASP A 75 9.68 -0.54 -0.15
CA ASP A 75 9.62 -1.38 1.04
C ASP A 75 10.13 -2.78 0.71
N MET A 76 10.49 -3.55 1.73
CA MET A 76 11.04 -4.89 1.57
C MET A 76 9.99 -5.97 1.78
N ASP A 77 9.44 -6.06 2.97
CA ASP A 77 8.57 -7.16 3.44
C ASP A 77 7.14 -7.00 2.95
N GLY A 78 6.62 -8.01 2.24
CA GLY A 78 5.30 -7.86 1.61
C GLY A 78 5.33 -7.05 0.31
N THR A 79 6.46 -6.39 0.00
CA THR A 79 6.67 -5.59 -1.20
C THR A 79 7.67 -6.24 -2.15
N LEU A 80 8.98 -6.17 -1.90
CA LEU A 80 10.00 -6.81 -2.73
C LEU A 80 10.02 -8.32 -2.54
N ILE A 81 9.83 -8.77 -1.31
CA ILE A 81 9.90 -10.18 -0.92
C ILE A 81 8.56 -10.67 -0.37
N ASP A 82 8.29 -11.95 -0.64
CA ASP A 82 7.12 -12.66 -0.11
C ASP A 82 7.45 -13.24 1.27
N SER A 83 7.48 -12.36 2.26
CA SER A 83 7.76 -12.70 3.67
C SER A 83 6.51 -12.82 4.53
N THR A 84 5.33 -12.57 3.98
CA THR A 84 4.07 -12.52 4.75
C THR A 84 3.64 -13.88 5.26
N SER A 85 3.90 -14.95 4.49
CA SER A 85 3.66 -16.34 4.92
C SER A 85 4.63 -16.78 6.01
N LEU A 86 5.78 -16.10 6.12
CA LEU A 86 6.90 -16.47 6.98
C LEU A 86 6.52 -16.48 8.46
N TRP A 87 5.83 -15.48 8.94
CA TRP A 87 5.40 -15.42 10.34
C TRP A 87 4.44 -16.55 10.69
N HIS A 88 3.56 -16.90 9.75
CA HIS A 88 2.68 -18.06 9.92
C HIS A 88 3.47 -19.37 10.00
N ASP A 89 4.51 -19.52 9.17
CA ASP A 89 5.37 -20.70 9.18
C ASP A 89 6.23 -20.77 10.43
N ILE A 90 6.70 -19.62 10.95
CA ILE A 90 7.38 -19.52 12.24
C ILE A 90 6.45 -20.00 13.36
N ASP A 91 5.21 -19.54 13.39
CA ASP A 91 4.21 -19.95 14.37
C ASP A 91 3.97 -21.47 14.30
N ILE A 92 3.75 -22.00 13.10
CA ILE A 92 3.58 -23.45 12.90
C ILE A 92 4.78 -24.21 13.47
N ASN A 93 6.00 -23.83 13.09
CA ASN A 93 7.21 -24.53 13.50
C ASN A 93 7.47 -24.40 15.01
N PHE A 94 7.19 -23.24 15.57
CA PHE A 94 7.32 -22.97 17.01
C PHE A 94 6.41 -23.90 17.84
N PHE A 95 5.14 -24.02 17.49
CA PHE A 95 4.19 -24.91 18.17
C PHE A 95 4.52 -26.38 17.90
N LYS A 96 4.83 -26.76 16.66
CA LYS A 96 5.18 -28.12 16.28
C LYS A 96 6.40 -28.65 17.03
N LYS A 97 7.43 -27.82 17.25
CA LYS A 97 8.62 -28.18 18.04
C LYS A 97 8.27 -28.57 19.47
N ARG A 98 7.14 -28.06 19.98
CA ARG A 98 6.60 -28.35 21.32
C ARG A 98 5.55 -29.46 21.31
N GLY A 99 5.34 -30.15 20.19
CA GLY A 99 4.32 -31.19 20.01
C GLY A 99 2.89 -30.68 20.03
N MET A 100 2.71 -29.39 19.72
CA MET A 100 1.40 -28.71 19.68
C MET A 100 1.05 -28.32 18.24
N ASP A 101 -0.24 -28.32 17.94
CA ASP A 101 -0.74 -27.72 16.70
C ASP A 101 -0.93 -26.21 16.88
N LEU A 102 -0.69 -25.43 15.83
CA LEU A 102 -0.94 -23.99 15.83
C LEU A 102 -2.44 -23.72 15.98
N PRO A 103 -2.88 -23.01 17.03
CA PRO A 103 -4.30 -22.65 17.20
C PRO A 103 -4.76 -21.70 16.11
N LYS A 104 -5.95 -21.94 15.57
CA LYS A 104 -6.49 -21.19 14.39
C LYS A 104 -6.61 -19.69 14.60
N ASP A 105 -6.81 -19.26 15.85
CA ASP A 105 -7.00 -17.86 16.24
C ASP A 105 -5.74 -17.22 16.85
N TYR A 106 -4.61 -17.94 16.84
CA TYR A 106 -3.37 -17.48 17.48
C TYR A 106 -2.88 -16.13 16.93
N ALA A 107 -2.73 -16.03 15.62
CA ALA A 107 -2.25 -14.80 14.97
C ALA A 107 -3.14 -13.59 15.32
N GLN A 108 -4.47 -13.77 15.36
CA GLN A 108 -5.42 -12.72 15.70
C GLN A 108 -5.25 -12.25 17.17
N LYS A 109 -4.89 -13.16 18.07
CA LYS A 109 -4.68 -12.86 19.48
C LYS A 109 -3.41 -12.07 19.74
N ILE A 110 -2.36 -12.27 18.93
CA ILE A 110 -1.04 -11.69 19.17
C ILE A 110 -0.70 -10.46 18.32
N VAL A 111 -1.34 -10.28 17.16
CA VAL A 111 -0.96 -9.26 16.17
C VAL A 111 -0.87 -7.83 16.72
N HIS A 112 -1.66 -7.51 17.74
CA HIS A 112 -1.72 -6.17 18.33
C HIS A 112 -0.85 -6.00 19.58
N LEU A 113 -0.19 -7.07 20.06
CA LEU A 113 0.54 -7.07 21.32
C LEU A 113 2.01 -6.63 21.19
N GLY A 114 2.53 -6.56 19.96
CA GLY A 114 3.96 -6.41 19.72
C GLY A 114 4.75 -7.65 20.18
N LEU A 115 6.04 -7.73 19.82
CA LEU A 115 6.86 -8.93 20.02
C LEU A 115 6.89 -9.40 21.48
N LYS A 116 7.16 -8.48 22.42
CA LYS A 116 7.22 -8.81 23.85
C LYS A 116 5.86 -9.22 24.42
N GLY A 117 4.78 -8.54 24.01
CA GLY A 117 3.43 -8.88 24.44
C GLY A 117 2.98 -10.24 23.88
N ALA A 118 3.33 -10.53 22.64
CA ALA A 118 3.09 -11.83 22.01
C ALA A 118 3.83 -12.96 22.75
N ALA A 119 5.12 -12.76 23.09
CA ALA A 119 5.89 -13.75 23.84
C ALA A 119 5.31 -14.00 25.23
N LYS A 120 4.91 -12.95 25.95
CA LYS A 120 4.23 -13.07 27.23
C LYS A 120 2.92 -13.85 27.13
N PHE A 121 2.05 -13.46 26.19
CA PHE A 121 0.78 -14.14 25.93
C PHE A 121 1.01 -15.62 25.61
N THR A 122 1.93 -15.92 24.69
CA THR A 122 2.22 -17.29 24.28
C THR A 122 2.70 -18.14 25.44
N LYS A 123 3.59 -17.60 26.28
CA LYS A 123 4.06 -18.27 27.48
C LYS A 123 2.92 -18.60 28.45
N GLU A 124 2.10 -17.61 28.78
CA GLU A 124 1.05 -17.73 29.77
C GLU A 124 -0.09 -18.64 29.29
N GLU A 125 -0.56 -18.43 28.07
CA GLU A 125 -1.70 -19.16 27.48
C GLU A 125 -1.40 -20.65 27.27
N TYR A 126 -0.16 -20.98 26.84
CA TYR A 126 0.23 -22.36 26.51
C TYR A 126 1.11 -23.02 27.60
N GLY A 127 1.31 -22.35 28.74
CA GLY A 127 2.02 -22.90 29.90
C GLY A 127 3.49 -23.22 29.60
N LEU A 128 4.16 -22.42 28.77
CA LEU A 128 5.55 -22.67 28.38
C LEU A 128 6.51 -22.43 29.55
N LYS A 129 7.55 -23.27 29.63
CA LYS A 129 8.58 -23.15 30.67
C LYS A 129 9.62 -22.09 30.37
N GLU A 130 9.81 -21.80 29.08
CA GLU A 130 10.74 -20.81 28.57
C GLU A 130 10.38 -19.41 29.08
N SER A 131 11.37 -18.56 29.24
CA SER A 131 11.17 -17.13 29.51
C SER A 131 10.66 -16.42 28.26
N GLU A 132 10.04 -15.25 28.44
CA GLU A 132 9.63 -14.38 27.32
C GLU A 132 10.81 -14.09 26.39
N GLN A 133 12.01 -13.89 26.95
CA GLN A 133 13.21 -13.62 26.17
C GLN A 133 13.62 -14.82 25.32
N GLU A 134 13.64 -16.03 25.88
CA GLU A 134 13.95 -17.26 25.13
C GLU A 134 12.96 -17.49 23.98
N ILE A 135 11.68 -17.18 24.17
CA ILE A 135 10.67 -17.26 23.10
C ILE A 135 10.97 -16.24 21.99
N MET A 136 11.26 -14.98 22.35
CA MET A 136 11.61 -13.96 21.37
C MET A 136 12.89 -14.29 20.61
N ASP A 137 13.92 -14.80 21.30
CA ASP A 137 15.18 -15.22 20.70
C ASP A 137 14.99 -16.40 19.72
N GLU A 138 14.11 -17.34 20.07
CA GLU A 138 13.76 -18.46 19.20
C GLU A 138 13.03 -17.98 17.93
N TRP A 139 12.05 -17.08 18.04
CA TRP A 139 11.38 -16.50 16.90
C TRP A 139 12.34 -15.70 16.02
N HIS A 140 13.24 -14.93 16.64
CA HIS A 140 14.26 -14.19 15.90
C HIS A 140 15.19 -15.14 15.14
N GLN A 141 15.67 -16.22 15.78
CA GLN A 141 16.51 -17.19 15.12
C GLN A 141 15.79 -17.90 13.96
N MET A 142 14.52 -18.27 14.13
CA MET A 142 13.69 -18.82 13.04
C MET A 142 13.55 -17.82 11.88
N SER A 143 13.35 -16.54 12.19
CA SER A 143 13.28 -15.48 11.17
C SER A 143 14.59 -15.39 10.40
N LEU A 144 15.74 -15.36 11.08
CA LEU A 144 17.06 -15.34 10.43
C LEU A 144 17.24 -16.51 9.47
N ASP A 145 16.87 -17.73 9.90
CA ASP A 145 17.01 -18.92 9.09
C ASP A 145 16.13 -18.86 7.82
N MET A 146 14.90 -18.37 7.95
CA MET A 146 13.97 -18.26 6.83
C MET A 146 14.37 -17.15 5.83
N TYR A 147 14.82 -15.99 6.33
CA TYR A 147 15.34 -14.92 5.46
C TYR A 147 16.59 -15.37 4.70
N ARG A 148 17.45 -16.13 5.35
CA ARG A 148 18.67 -16.70 4.74
C ARG A 148 18.39 -17.77 3.70
N ASN A 149 17.30 -18.53 3.83
CA ASN A 149 17.13 -19.75 3.04
C ASN A 149 15.87 -19.77 2.17
N ASP A 150 14.73 -19.28 2.67
CA ASP A 150 13.43 -19.64 2.11
C ASP A 150 12.69 -18.49 1.42
N VAL A 151 12.79 -17.26 1.93
CA VAL A 151 12.09 -16.07 1.40
C VAL A 151 12.41 -15.85 -0.08
N LYS A 152 11.39 -15.59 -0.88
CA LYS A 152 11.49 -15.40 -2.34
C LYS A 152 11.12 -13.97 -2.73
N LEU A 153 11.58 -13.55 -3.91
CA LEU A 153 11.10 -12.31 -4.52
C LEU A 153 9.64 -12.46 -4.94
N LYS A 154 8.88 -11.39 -4.79
CA LYS A 154 7.56 -11.30 -5.42
C LYS A 154 7.67 -11.27 -6.94
N GLN A 155 6.60 -11.70 -7.60
CA GLN A 155 6.53 -11.80 -9.06
C GLN A 155 6.75 -10.44 -9.73
N GLY A 156 7.67 -10.38 -10.70
CA GLY A 156 7.95 -9.20 -11.51
C GLY A 156 8.98 -8.23 -10.90
N VAL A 157 9.55 -8.55 -9.73
CA VAL A 157 10.56 -7.68 -9.07
C VAL A 157 11.77 -7.46 -9.96
N ILE A 158 12.37 -8.52 -10.49
CA ILE A 158 13.60 -8.42 -11.29
C ILE A 158 13.36 -7.58 -12.55
N GLU A 159 12.24 -7.80 -13.23
CA GLU A 159 11.86 -7.05 -14.43
C GLU A 159 11.70 -5.56 -14.14
N LEU A 160 11.09 -5.21 -13.00
CA LEU A 160 10.93 -3.81 -12.59
C LEU A 160 12.27 -3.17 -12.20
N LEU A 161 13.12 -3.88 -11.45
CA LEU A 161 14.47 -3.38 -11.09
C LEU A 161 15.31 -3.13 -12.36
N LEU A 162 15.26 -4.04 -13.32
CA LEU A 162 15.94 -3.88 -14.63
C LEU A 162 15.38 -2.69 -15.42
N PHE A 163 14.07 -2.47 -15.39
CA PHE A 163 13.42 -1.33 -16.04
C PHE A 163 13.93 0.00 -15.50
N PHE A 164 13.95 0.19 -14.17
CA PHE A 164 14.47 1.41 -13.56
C PHE A 164 15.99 1.57 -13.76
N LYS A 165 16.76 0.48 -13.65
CA LYS A 165 18.20 0.49 -13.91
C LYS A 165 18.50 0.94 -15.35
N LYS A 166 17.77 0.44 -16.35
CA LYS A 166 17.91 0.84 -17.76
C LYS A 166 17.61 2.31 -17.97
N LYS A 167 16.72 2.89 -17.18
CA LYS A 167 16.38 4.33 -17.23
C LYS A 167 17.33 5.19 -16.38
N ASN A 168 18.34 4.61 -15.73
CA ASN A 168 19.25 5.27 -14.79
C ASN A 168 18.51 5.96 -13.63
N ILE A 169 17.38 5.39 -13.19
CA ILE A 169 16.63 5.88 -12.05
C ILE A 169 17.20 5.21 -10.78
N PRO A 170 17.74 5.98 -9.82
CA PRO A 170 18.27 5.44 -8.57
C PRO A 170 17.17 4.79 -7.75
N MET A 171 17.54 3.70 -7.08
CA MET A 171 16.65 2.90 -6.26
C MET A 171 17.19 2.75 -4.85
N ALA A 172 16.31 2.71 -3.87
CA ALA A 172 16.63 2.50 -2.46
C ALA A 172 15.63 1.55 -1.79
N ILE A 173 16.04 0.96 -0.66
CA ILE A 173 15.16 0.16 0.20
C ILE A 173 14.91 0.91 1.50
N ALA A 174 13.65 0.94 1.95
CA ALA A 174 13.20 1.37 3.27
C ALA A 174 12.58 0.17 3.98
N THR A 175 13.23 -0.36 5.02
CA THR A 175 12.73 -1.53 5.76
C THR A 175 12.52 -1.24 7.24
N ALA A 176 11.62 -2.01 7.87
CA ALA A 176 11.43 -2.01 9.32
C ALA A 176 12.35 -3.02 10.03
N ASN A 177 12.94 -3.95 9.29
CA ASN A 177 13.84 -4.95 9.82
C ASN A 177 15.26 -4.41 10.00
N ASP A 178 16.03 -5.05 10.87
CA ASP A 178 17.46 -4.78 11.07
C ASP A 178 18.32 -5.45 9.98
N ASP A 179 19.58 -5.03 9.88
CA ASP A 179 20.52 -5.47 8.87
C ASP A 179 20.87 -6.96 8.98
N GLU A 180 20.79 -7.52 10.17
CA GLU A 180 21.04 -8.94 10.43
C GLU A 180 20.02 -9.84 9.70
N LEU A 181 18.78 -9.36 9.54
CA LEU A 181 17.72 -10.03 8.80
C LEU A 181 17.81 -9.77 7.29
N TYR A 182 17.83 -8.49 6.88
CA TYR A 182 17.65 -8.18 5.46
C TYR A 182 18.91 -8.37 4.61
N MET A 183 20.11 -8.16 5.15
CA MET A 183 21.34 -8.22 4.34
C MET A 183 21.59 -9.62 3.76
N PRO A 184 21.54 -10.73 4.54
CA PRO A 184 21.72 -12.08 3.99
C PRO A 184 20.66 -12.44 2.94
N CYS A 185 19.43 -11.94 3.11
CA CYS A 185 18.35 -12.14 2.17
C CYS A 185 18.63 -11.43 0.83
N ILE A 186 18.99 -10.16 0.88
CA ILE A 186 19.33 -9.34 -0.30
C ILE A 186 20.51 -9.92 -1.07
N GLU A 187 21.55 -10.41 -0.36
CA GLU A 187 22.72 -11.04 -0.95
C GLU A 187 22.33 -12.37 -1.64
N ARG A 188 21.59 -13.24 -0.97
CA ARG A 188 21.12 -14.50 -1.54
C ARG A 188 20.23 -14.31 -2.77
N LEU A 189 19.35 -13.32 -2.73
CA LEU A 189 18.45 -12.99 -3.84
C LEU A 189 19.16 -12.27 -4.99
N GLY A 190 20.41 -11.82 -4.79
CA GLY A 190 21.22 -11.19 -5.81
C GLY A 190 20.74 -9.80 -6.23
N ILE A 191 19.95 -9.12 -5.39
CA ILE A 191 19.34 -7.84 -5.74
C ILE A 191 20.09 -6.63 -5.17
N GLY A 192 21.06 -6.81 -4.30
CA GLY A 192 21.78 -5.72 -3.63
C GLY A 192 22.37 -4.67 -4.59
N SER A 193 22.89 -5.12 -5.74
CA SER A 193 23.51 -4.22 -6.74
C SER A 193 22.57 -3.27 -7.48
N TYR A 194 21.26 -3.40 -7.28
CA TYR A 194 20.27 -2.49 -7.85
C TYR A 194 20.05 -1.25 -6.99
N PHE A 195 20.35 -1.32 -5.69
CA PHE A 195 20.03 -0.28 -4.74
C PHE A 195 21.25 0.57 -4.37
N SER A 196 21.10 1.88 -4.44
CA SER A 196 22.14 2.83 -4.05
C SER A 196 22.21 3.03 -2.54
N TYR A 197 21.08 2.87 -1.85
CA TYR A 197 20.93 3.05 -0.41
C TYR A 197 19.93 2.06 0.17
N ILE A 198 20.18 1.66 1.40
CA ILE A 198 19.24 0.92 2.24
C ILE A 198 19.17 1.67 3.56
N ALA A 199 17.94 1.91 4.03
CA ALA A 199 17.70 2.48 5.34
C ALA A 199 16.73 1.60 6.12
N ASP A 200 17.03 1.41 7.38
CA ASP A 200 16.17 0.75 8.35
C ASP A 200 15.70 1.71 9.44
N VAL A 201 14.70 1.30 10.20
CA VAL A 201 14.14 2.13 11.27
C VAL A 201 15.13 2.40 12.41
N ASN A 202 16.16 1.55 12.60
CA ASN A 202 17.20 1.74 13.60
C ASN A 202 18.16 2.87 13.19
N ASN A 203 18.48 2.95 11.89
CA ASN A 203 19.31 4.02 11.35
C ASN A 203 18.64 5.39 11.49
N ILE A 204 17.31 5.45 11.32
CA ILE A 204 16.55 6.70 11.34
C ILE A 204 16.03 7.03 12.74
N LYS A 205 15.96 6.03 13.65
CA LYS A 205 15.37 6.12 15.00
C LYS A 205 13.89 6.52 15.04
N GLU A 206 13.21 6.36 13.93
CA GLU A 206 11.78 6.58 13.77
C GLU A 206 11.18 5.42 12.97
N GLY A 207 9.99 4.97 13.40
CA GLY A 207 9.26 3.93 12.66
C GLY A 207 8.71 4.47 11.33
N LYS A 208 8.35 3.59 10.41
CA LYS A 208 7.76 3.92 9.09
C LYS A 208 6.38 4.59 9.15
N HIS A 209 5.82 4.80 10.35
CA HIS A 209 4.67 5.68 10.58
C HIS A 209 5.05 7.18 10.45
N SER A 210 6.35 7.50 10.45
CA SER A 210 6.92 8.80 10.09
C SER A 210 7.45 8.76 8.65
N ALA A 211 7.31 9.88 7.91
CA ALA A 211 7.85 9.99 6.56
C ALA A 211 9.39 10.09 6.52
N ARG A 212 10.03 10.21 7.68
CA ARG A 212 11.46 10.54 7.77
C ARG A 212 12.37 9.58 7.03
N ILE A 213 12.06 8.28 7.03
CA ILE A 213 12.86 7.27 6.32
C ILE A 213 12.81 7.49 4.79
N TYR A 214 11.65 7.83 4.24
CA TYR A 214 11.47 8.10 2.81
C TYR A 214 12.13 9.43 2.43
N GLU A 215 11.98 10.47 3.27
CA GLU A 215 12.63 11.77 3.07
C GLU A 215 14.15 11.63 3.08
N TYR A 216 14.70 10.91 4.05
CA TYR A 216 16.14 10.63 4.14
C TYR A 216 16.67 9.95 2.87
N LEU A 217 15.96 8.94 2.36
CA LEU A 217 16.40 8.23 1.16
C LEU A 217 16.26 9.10 -0.10
N ALA A 218 15.23 9.91 -0.22
CA ALA A 218 15.06 10.87 -1.31
C ALA A 218 16.18 11.92 -1.29
N GLU A 219 16.51 12.47 -0.10
CA GLU A 219 17.66 13.37 0.11
C GLU A 219 18.98 12.73 -0.32
N LYS A 220 19.22 11.47 0.07
CA LYS A 220 20.43 10.71 -0.30
C LYS A 220 20.55 10.48 -1.81
N MET A 221 19.43 10.26 -2.48
CA MET A 221 19.38 10.12 -3.94
C MET A 221 19.39 11.47 -4.68
N GLY A 222 19.31 12.59 -3.97
CA GLY A 222 19.29 13.93 -4.54
C GLY A 222 18.01 14.25 -5.33
N VAL A 223 16.89 13.63 -4.98
CA VAL A 223 15.61 13.77 -5.69
C VAL A 223 14.55 14.29 -4.73
N SER A 224 13.70 15.22 -5.22
CA SER A 224 12.59 15.73 -4.41
C SER A 224 11.52 14.66 -4.22
N LYS A 225 10.74 14.77 -3.14
CA LYS A 225 9.70 13.79 -2.81
C LYS A 225 8.62 13.69 -3.88
N GLU A 226 8.28 14.80 -4.55
CA GLU A 226 7.29 14.86 -5.61
C GLU A 226 7.71 14.08 -6.87
N ASN A 227 9.02 13.80 -7.02
CA ASN A 227 9.59 12.99 -8.09
C ASN A 227 10.12 11.63 -7.61
N THR A 228 9.84 11.27 -6.36
CA THR A 228 10.23 9.99 -5.77
C THR A 228 9.02 9.09 -5.62
N LEU A 229 9.10 7.91 -6.22
CA LEU A 229 8.10 6.85 -6.08
C LEU A 229 8.37 6.03 -4.83
N VAL A 230 7.37 5.84 -3.99
CA VAL A 230 7.39 4.90 -2.85
C VAL A 230 6.47 3.75 -3.16
N ILE A 231 6.96 2.52 -3.04
CA ILE A 231 6.20 1.29 -3.25
C ILE A 231 6.12 0.54 -1.92
N GLU A 232 4.91 0.25 -1.46
CA GLU A 232 4.62 -0.23 -0.11
C GLU A 232 3.36 -1.12 -0.10
N ASP A 233 3.27 -2.04 0.88
CA ASP A 233 2.10 -2.90 1.08
C ASP A 233 1.30 -2.55 2.35
N MET A 234 1.92 -1.92 3.36
CA MET A 234 1.29 -1.59 4.63
C MET A 234 0.46 -0.30 4.55
N PRO A 235 -0.85 -0.32 4.91
CA PRO A 235 -1.75 0.84 4.78
C PRO A 235 -1.25 2.11 5.47
N THR A 236 -0.70 1.96 6.68
CA THR A 236 -0.17 3.09 7.47
C THR A 236 1.05 3.73 6.81
N CYS A 237 1.93 2.94 6.24
CA CYS A 237 3.15 3.38 5.55
C CYS A 237 2.81 4.06 4.21
N ILE A 238 1.89 3.46 3.45
CA ILE A 238 1.34 4.04 2.21
C ILE A 238 0.75 5.42 2.49
N LYS A 239 -0.13 5.51 3.49
CA LYS A 239 -0.78 6.78 3.89
C LYS A 239 0.24 7.83 4.31
N THR A 240 1.28 7.42 5.03
CA THR A 240 2.37 8.30 5.48
C THR A 240 3.12 8.89 4.28
N ALA A 241 3.56 8.05 3.33
CA ALA A 241 4.25 8.50 2.12
C ALA A 241 3.35 9.41 1.27
N TYR A 242 2.11 9.00 1.01
CA TYR A 242 1.12 9.75 0.23
C TYR A 242 0.83 11.13 0.82
N SER A 243 0.55 11.18 2.13
CA SER A 243 0.24 12.44 2.84
C SER A 243 1.44 13.38 2.90
N SER A 244 2.65 12.85 2.78
CA SER A 244 3.90 13.63 2.76
C SER A 244 4.27 14.14 1.36
N GLY A 245 3.52 13.77 0.32
CA GLY A 245 3.68 14.27 -1.04
C GLY A 245 4.59 13.44 -1.94
N PHE A 246 4.90 12.19 -1.57
CA PHE A 246 5.54 11.23 -2.46
C PHE A 246 4.55 10.70 -3.51
N ILE A 247 5.06 10.27 -4.67
CA ILE A 247 4.29 9.42 -5.58
C ILE A 247 4.21 8.04 -4.92
N THR A 248 3.01 7.44 -4.84
CA THR A 248 2.82 6.20 -4.09
C THR A 248 2.17 5.11 -4.91
N VAL A 249 2.73 3.91 -4.82
CA VAL A 249 2.13 2.68 -5.31
C VAL A 249 1.88 1.74 -4.12
N ALA A 250 0.64 1.37 -3.95
CA ALA A 250 0.23 0.38 -2.97
C ALA A 250 0.24 -1.02 -3.60
N MET A 251 0.94 -1.95 -2.94
CA MET A 251 0.99 -3.35 -3.34
C MET A 251 -0.11 -4.17 -2.66
N ASP A 252 -0.69 -5.11 -3.41
CA ASP A 252 -1.50 -6.17 -2.81
C ASP A 252 -0.61 -7.12 -2.01
N ASP A 253 -1.04 -7.42 -0.79
CA ASP A 253 -0.42 -8.42 0.05
C ASP A 253 -1.44 -9.11 0.94
N ASN A 254 -1.25 -10.41 1.18
CA ASN A 254 -2.21 -11.23 1.92
C ASN A 254 -2.38 -10.79 3.37
N ALA A 255 -1.31 -10.30 4.03
CA ALA A 255 -1.39 -9.84 5.42
C ALA A 255 -2.19 -8.54 5.59
N SER A 256 -2.29 -7.75 4.54
CA SER A 256 -2.98 -6.45 4.54
C SER A 256 -4.16 -6.40 3.57
N LYS A 257 -4.68 -7.56 3.15
CA LYS A 257 -5.77 -7.69 2.17
C LYS A 257 -7.07 -7.04 2.63
N GLU A 258 -7.39 -7.13 3.90
CA GLU A 258 -8.60 -6.52 4.48
C GLU A 258 -8.59 -4.98 4.40
N PHE A 259 -7.42 -4.35 4.20
CA PHE A 259 -7.23 -2.91 4.07
C PHE A 259 -7.12 -2.43 2.61
N GLU A 260 -7.53 -3.24 1.62
CA GLU A 260 -7.41 -2.87 0.20
C GLU A 260 -8.07 -1.52 -0.13
N ASP A 261 -9.28 -1.26 0.39
CA ASP A 261 -9.98 0.01 0.17
C ASP A 261 -9.23 1.19 0.79
N GLU A 262 -8.58 1.02 1.94
CA GLU A 262 -7.75 2.03 2.57
C GLU A 262 -6.49 2.29 1.75
N LYS A 263 -5.81 1.25 1.26
CA LYS A 263 -4.64 1.35 0.38
C LYS A 263 -4.97 2.11 -0.90
N ARG A 264 -6.07 1.75 -1.56
CA ARG A 264 -6.55 2.43 -2.79
C ARG A 264 -6.90 3.90 -2.58
N SER A 265 -7.38 4.24 -1.38
CA SER A 265 -7.78 5.63 -1.04
C SER A 265 -6.59 6.52 -0.69
N ASN A 266 -5.48 5.92 -0.27
CA ASN A 266 -4.29 6.62 0.21
C ASN A 266 -3.06 6.39 -0.68
N SER A 267 -3.25 6.00 -1.95
CA SER A 267 -2.16 5.86 -2.93
C SER A 267 -2.55 6.44 -4.28
N ASP A 268 -1.55 6.75 -5.10
CA ASP A 268 -1.76 7.18 -6.48
C ASP A 268 -2.16 5.99 -7.37
N LEU A 269 -1.63 4.80 -7.08
CA LEU A 269 -1.92 3.56 -7.78
C LEU A 269 -1.93 2.38 -6.81
N PHE A 270 -2.86 1.43 -7.04
CA PHE A 270 -2.85 0.12 -6.39
C PHE A 270 -2.65 -0.96 -7.45
N VAL A 271 -1.73 -1.89 -7.18
CA VAL A 271 -1.41 -3.00 -8.08
C VAL A 271 -1.37 -4.33 -7.33
N HIS A 272 -1.70 -5.43 -8.01
CA HIS A 272 -1.64 -6.77 -7.44
C HIS A 272 -0.25 -7.41 -7.54
N ASN A 273 0.57 -6.96 -8.48
CA ASN A 273 1.93 -7.44 -8.68
C ASN A 273 2.76 -6.43 -9.49
N PHE A 274 4.07 -6.65 -9.55
CA PHE A 274 4.96 -5.73 -10.26
C PHE A 274 4.83 -5.78 -11.79
N ASN A 275 4.25 -6.81 -12.37
CA ASN A 275 3.97 -6.83 -13.81
C ASN A 275 2.90 -5.80 -14.18
N GLU A 276 1.84 -5.67 -13.36
CA GLU A 276 0.84 -4.60 -13.54
C GLU A 276 1.47 -3.20 -13.43
N LEU A 277 2.36 -3.00 -12.44
CA LEU A 277 3.09 -1.73 -12.32
C LEU A 277 3.97 -1.48 -13.54
N LEU A 278 4.69 -2.49 -14.02
CA LEU A 278 5.57 -2.39 -15.16
C LEU A 278 4.81 -2.04 -16.44
N ASP A 279 3.63 -2.62 -16.64
CA ASP A 279 2.78 -2.34 -17.79
C ASP A 279 2.19 -0.91 -17.74
N PHE A 280 1.94 -0.41 -16.53
CA PHE A 280 1.53 0.97 -16.31
C PHE A 280 2.67 1.98 -16.59
N LEU A 281 3.93 1.62 -16.32
CA LEU A 281 5.11 2.48 -16.49
C LEU A 281 5.68 2.50 -17.93
N LYS A 282 5.29 1.56 -18.78
CA LYS A 282 5.67 1.50 -20.21
C LYS A 282 4.83 2.43 -21.06
#